data_b1652afbe650b47984af1b38196deff3
#
_entry.id   b1652afbe650b47984af1b38196deff3
#
_cell.length_a   1.000
_cell.length_b   1.000
_cell.length_c   1.000
_cell.angle_alpha   90.00
_cell.angle_beta   90.00
_cell.angle_gamma   90.00
#
_symmetry.space_group_name_H-M   'P 1'
#
loop_
_entity.id
_entity.type
_entity.pdbx_description
1 polymer ?
#
loop_
_entity_poly.entity_id
_entity_poly.type
_entity_poly.pdbx_seq_one_letter_code
_entity_poly.pdbx_strand_id
1 'polypeptide(L)'
;MKGAKKAMNPKFYALPQAKQEAIIQAGFRVFGQHAYKKAPMSAIADAAGISKPLLFHYFHNKKELYFFLFDLLVQQTDDFLKEGGCYETLDFFELFKSVTQTKVQLARLNPDWLAFSLKTYYEQDPEIMPELAQRMKQVKAKQVQLMDKLDMSCFRPDIDFQLMYKDMTWAAQGYLWEHVQRGSVDPETIEAEFNQLIDFWKSLYLRKE
;
A
#
# COMPACT_ATOMS: atom_id res chain seq x y z
N MET A 1 8.65 11.73 12.44
CA MET A 1 8.70 10.26 12.20
C MET A 1 10.03 9.75 11.65
N LYS A 2 10.75 10.47 10.76
CA LYS A 2 12.08 10.03 10.25
C LYS A 2 13.10 9.77 11.37
N GLY A 3 13.10 10.55 12.46
CA GLY A 3 14.03 10.38 13.58
C GLY A 3 13.79 9.12 14.42
N ALA A 4 12.54 8.73 14.67
CA ALA A 4 12.20 7.55 15.45
C ALA A 4 12.55 6.24 14.70
N LYS A 5 12.32 6.19 13.37
CA LYS A 5 12.71 5.03 12.53
C LYS A 5 14.23 4.85 12.47
N LYS A 6 14.98 5.98 12.37
CA LYS A 6 16.45 5.95 12.38
C LYS A 6 16.99 5.44 13.71
N ALA A 7 16.29 5.68 14.84
CA ALA A 7 16.66 5.15 16.15
C ALA A 7 16.41 3.63 16.28
N MET A 8 15.39 3.08 15.58
CA MET A 8 15.09 1.64 15.60
C MET A 8 16.08 0.80 14.79
N ASN A 9 16.62 1.33 13.66
CA ASN A 9 17.56 0.62 12.79
C ASN A 9 18.80 1.48 12.46
N PRO A 10 19.59 1.90 13.47
CA PRO A 10 20.68 2.85 13.25
C PRO A 10 21.77 2.32 12.32
N LYS A 11 22.04 1.02 12.36
CA LYS A 11 23.04 0.36 11.51
C LYS A 11 22.61 0.33 10.03
N PHE A 12 21.32 0.08 9.78
CA PHE A 12 20.76 0.13 8.43
C PHE A 12 20.82 1.56 7.85
N TYR A 13 20.42 2.56 8.63
CA TYR A 13 20.43 3.94 8.17
C TYR A 13 21.83 4.57 8.07
N ALA A 14 22.86 3.92 8.63
CA ALA A 14 24.25 4.29 8.42
C ALA A 14 24.84 3.81 7.09
N LEU A 15 24.13 2.94 6.37
CA LEU A 15 24.54 2.47 5.05
C LEU A 15 24.47 3.60 4.00
N PRO A 16 25.32 3.54 2.95
CA PRO A 16 25.10 4.35 1.75
C PRO A 16 23.69 4.15 1.19
N GLN A 17 23.07 5.22 0.70
CA GLN A 17 21.69 5.22 0.21
C GLN A 17 21.43 4.10 -0.79
N ALA A 18 22.32 3.91 -1.78
CA ALA A 18 22.19 2.85 -2.77
C ALA A 18 22.11 1.44 -2.16
N LYS A 19 22.79 1.18 -1.04
CA LYS A 19 22.69 -0.10 -0.33
C LYS A 19 21.38 -0.24 0.45
N GLN A 20 20.89 0.85 1.06
CA GLN A 20 19.57 0.86 1.68
C GLN A 20 18.49 0.55 0.64
N GLU A 21 18.54 1.22 -0.50
CA GLU A 21 17.59 1.02 -1.61
C GLU A 21 17.63 -0.42 -2.14
N ALA A 22 18.83 -0.99 -2.34
CA ALA A 22 18.97 -2.38 -2.79
C ALA A 22 18.30 -3.38 -1.82
N ILE A 23 18.45 -3.20 -0.51
CA ILE A 23 17.81 -4.05 0.51
C ILE A 23 16.28 -3.87 0.50
N ILE A 24 15.80 -2.62 0.40
CA ILE A 24 14.38 -2.30 0.33
C ILE A 24 13.73 -2.93 -0.91
N GLN A 25 14.35 -2.75 -2.08
CA GLN A 25 13.87 -3.31 -3.34
C GLN A 25 13.83 -4.84 -3.32
N ALA A 26 14.92 -5.47 -2.84
CA ALA A 26 14.97 -6.92 -2.67
C ALA A 26 13.87 -7.43 -1.72
N GLY A 27 13.61 -6.72 -0.63
CA GLY A 27 12.57 -7.03 0.31
C GLY A 27 11.16 -6.94 -0.31
N PHE A 28 10.83 -5.84 -0.98
CA PHE A 28 9.56 -5.68 -1.69
C PHE A 28 9.35 -6.78 -2.73
N ARG A 29 10.39 -7.08 -3.53
CA ARG A 29 10.33 -8.14 -4.55
C ARG A 29 10.00 -9.49 -3.94
N VAL A 30 10.78 -9.94 -2.96
CA VAL A 30 10.63 -11.28 -2.41
C VAL A 30 9.32 -11.43 -1.63
N PHE A 31 8.95 -10.46 -0.80
CA PHE A 31 7.67 -10.50 -0.10
C PHE A 31 6.46 -10.22 -1.03
N GLY A 32 6.65 -9.53 -2.14
CA GLY A 32 5.62 -9.36 -3.16
C GLY A 32 5.34 -10.64 -3.96
N GLN A 33 6.36 -11.49 -4.12
CA GLN A 33 6.25 -12.77 -4.84
C GLN A 33 5.79 -13.93 -3.92
N HIS A 34 6.12 -13.88 -2.63
CA HIS A 34 5.89 -14.99 -1.68
C HIS A 34 5.05 -14.52 -0.48
N ALA A 35 4.17 -15.41 0.02
CA ALA A 35 3.56 -15.22 1.33
C ALA A 35 4.65 -15.14 2.41
N TYR A 36 4.40 -14.43 3.51
CA TYR A 36 5.39 -14.20 4.56
C TYR A 36 6.18 -15.45 4.95
N LYS A 37 5.48 -16.54 5.28
CA LYS A 37 6.11 -17.80 5.72
C LYS A 37 7.10 -18.34 4.70
N LYS A 38 6.76 -18.28 3.42
CA LYS A 38 7.53 -18.85 2.31
C LYS A 38 8.62 -17.92 1.77
N ALA A 39 8.65 -16.64 2.15
CA ALA A 39 9.66 -15.69 1.72
C ALA A 39 11.02 -15.99 2.35
N PRO A 40 12.06 -16.42 1.59
CA PRO A 40 13.34 -16.78 2.15
C PRO A 40 14.22 -15.54 2.34
N MET A 41 14.76 -15.35 3.56
CA MET A 41 15.70 -14.26 3.86
C MET A 41 17.00 -14.35 3.03
N SER A 42 17.40 -15.56 2.60
CA SER A 42 18.54 -15.73 1.68
C SER A 42 18.28 -15.09 0.33
N ALA A 43 17.09 -15.30 -0.25
CA ALA A 43 16.73 -14.66 -1.52
C ALA A 43 16.73 -13.12 -1.45
N ILE A 44 16.32 -12.56 -0.31
CA ILE A 44 16.39 -11.11 -0.07
C ILE A 44 17.86 -10.66 -0.02
N ALA A 45 18.71 -11.37 0.73
CA ALA A 45 20.13 -11.04 0.83
C ALA A 45 20.83 -11.14 -0.53
N ASP A 46 20.60 -12.23 -1.27
CA ASP A 46 21.18 -12.47 -2.60
C ASP A 46 20.74 -11.38 -3.60
N ALA A 47 19.44 -11.04 -3.62
CA ALA A 47 18.92 -9.98 -4.48
C ALA A 47 19.42 -8.58 -4.11
N ALA A 48 19.76 -8.35 -2.84
CA ALA A 48 20.36 -7.10 -2.35
C ALA A 48 21.90 -7.04 -2.52
N GLY A 49 22.52 -8.11 -2.99
CA GLY A 49 23.99 -8.21 -3.14
C GLY A 49 24.74 -8.21 -1.80
N ILE A 50 24.16 -8.77 -0.75
CA ILE A 50 24.76 -8.87 0.59
C ILE A 50 24.67 -10.29 1.13
N SER A 51 25.48 -10.59 2.16
CA SER A 51 25.38 -11.90 2.83
C SER A 51 24.13 -11.95 3.74
N LYS A 52 23.57 -13.16 3.89
CA LYS A 52 22.45 -13.39 4.82
C LYS A 52 22.77 -12.98 6.27
N PRO A 53 23.96 -13.28 6.84
CA PRO A 53 24.34 -12.77 8.16
C PRO A 53 24.32 -11.23 8.24
N LEU A 54 24.74 -10.54 7.17
CA LEU A 54 24.72 -9.08 7.13
C LEU A 54 23.29 -8.53 7.11
N LEU A 55 22.36 -9.17 6.42
CA LEU A 55 20.95 -8.80 6.46
C LEU A 55 20.39 -8.94 7.88
N PHE A 56 20.72 -10.04 8.60
CA PHE A 56 20.32 -10.22 10.01
C PHE A 56 21.02 -9.27 10.98
N HIS A 57 22.17 -8.72 10.61
CA HIS A 57 22.82 -7.66 11.38
C HIS A 57 22.01 -6.34 11.35
N TYR A 58 21.32 -6.05 10.23
CA TYR A 58 20.46 -4.87 10.10
C TYR A 58 19.05 -5.12 10.62
N PHE A 59 18.51 -6.31 10.36
CA PHE A 59 17.17 -6.71 10.78
C PHE A 59 17.28 -8.05 11.51
N HIS A 60 17.07 -8.05 12.82
CA HIS A 60 17.32 -9.20 13.69
C HIS A 60 16.54 -10.47 13.27
N ASN A 61 15.41 -10.29 12.60
CA ASN A 61 14.58 -11.37 12.10
C ASN A 61 13.74 -10.93 10.87
N LYS A 62 13.10 -11.91 10.25
CA LYS A 62 12.24 -11.69 9.07
C LYS A 62 11.06 -10.76 9.37
N LYS A 63 10.48 -10.89 10.56
CA LYS A 63 9.33 -10.10 11.00
C LYS A 63 9.68 -8.61 11.09
N GLU A 64 10.85 -8.29 11.64
CA GLU A 64 11.34 -6.91 11.72
C GLU A 64 11.50 -6.28 10.32
N LEU A 65 12.13 -6.98 9.38
CA LEU A 65 12.26 -6.52 8.02
C LEU A 65 10.89 -6.35 7.34
N TYR A 66 9.97 -7.30 7.52
CA TYR A 66 8.63 -7.22 6.94
C TYR A 66 7.88 -5.97 7.41
N PHE A 67 7.87 -5.71 8.72
CA PHE A 67 7.19 -4.53 9.24
C PHE A 67 7.91 -3.22 8.97
N PHE A 68 9.23 -3.24 8.83
CA PHE A 68 9.97 -2.09 8.33
C PHE A 68 9.51 -1.72 6.91
N LEU A 69 9.37 -2.68 6.02
CA LEU A 69 8.87 -2.47 4.65
C LEU A 69 7.40 -2.04 4.64
N PHE A 70 6.56 -2.63 5.51
CA PHE A 70 5.18 -2.21 5.67
C PHE A 70 5.08 -0.73 6.11
N ASP A 71 5.85 -0.32 7.09
CA ASP A 71 5.85 1.06 7.57
C ASP A 71 6.36 2.03 6.49
N LEU A 72 7.35 1.60 5.70
CA LEU A 72 7.86 2.38 4.58
C LEU A 72 6.79 2.54 3.49
N LEU A 73 6.08 1.45 3.14
CA LEU A 73 4.97 1.45 2.21
C LEU A 73 3.88 2.44 2.65
N VAL A 74 3.44 2.38 3.90
CA VAL A 74 2.43 3.30 4.46
C VAL A 74 2.92 4.74 4.41
N GLN A 75 4.19 4.98 4.76
CA GLN A 75 4.77 6.32 4.74
C GLN A 75 4.86 6.90 3.33
N GLN A 76 5.34 6.12 2.36
CA GLN A 76 5.42 6.57 0.96
C GLN A 76 4.03 6.91 0.42
N THR A 77 3.03 6.06 0.68
CA THR A 77 1.64 6.36 0.28
C THR A 77 1.14 7.66 0.90
N ASP A 78 1.37 7.88 2.20
CA ASP A 78 0.94 9.08 2.91
C ASP A 78 1.63 10.35 2.37
N ASP A 79 2.92 10.26 2.07
CA ASP A 79 3.70 11.38 1.51
C ASP A 79 3.18 11.75 0.09
N PHE A 80 2.93 10.76 -0.78
CA PHE A 80 2.35 11.00 -2.11
C PHE A 80 0.95 11.62 -2.06
N LEU A 81 0.09 11.14 -1.15
CA LEU A 81 -1.26 11.69 -0.97
C LEU A 81 -1.21 13.14 -0.49
N LYS A 82 -0.26 13.48 0.37
CA LYS A 82 -0.05 14.86 0.84
C LYS A 82 0.47 15.76 -0.28
N GLU A 83 1.49 15.33 -1.00
CA GLU A 83 2.08 16.07 -2.10
C GLU A 83 1.06 16.29 -3.24
N GLY A 84 0.17 15.33 -3.47
CA GLY A 84 -0.94 15.43 -4.43
C GLY A 84 -2.13 16.26 -3.95
N GLY A 85 -2.09 16.86 -2.74
CA GLY A 85 -3.21 17.66 -2.20
C GLY A 85 -4.47 16.86 -1.88
N CYS A 86 -4.38 15.52 -1.85
CA CYS A 86 -5.54 14.64 -1.70
C CYS A 86 -6.28 14.81 -0.36
N TYR A 87 -5.61 15.39 0.65
CA TYR A 87 -6.21 15.63 1.97
C TYR A 87 -7.01 16.92 2.04
N GLU A 88 -7.02 17.72 0.98
CA GLU A 88 -7.72 19.00 0.90
C GLU A 88 -9.07 18.88 0.19
N THR A 89 -9.29 17.78 -0.55
CA THR A 89 -10.58 17.56 -1.25
C THR A 89 -11.69 17.21 -0.26
N LEU A 90 -12.88 17.72 -0.56
CA LEU A 90 -14.13 17.38 0.13
C LEU A 90 -14.98 16.39 -0.67
N ASP A 91 -14.58 16.06 -1.89
CA ASP A 91 -15.27 15.12 -2.78
C ASP A 91 -14.74 13.70 -2.57
N PHE A 92 -15.66 12.78 -2.27
CA PHE A 92 -15.34 11.37 -2.03
C PHE A 92 -14.73 10.69 -3.25
N PHE A 93 -15.28 10.91 -4.44
CA PHE A 93 -14.80 10.25 -5.66
C PHE A 93 -13.45 10.79 -6.11
N GLU A 94 -13.20 12.09 -5.93
CA GLU A 94 -11.90 12.67 -6.17
C GLU A 94 -10.84 12.13 -5.20
N LEU A 95 -11.19 11.98 -3.91
CA LEU A 95 -10.30 11.34 -2.94
C LEU A 95 -10.02 9.88 -3.33
N PHE A 96 -11.06 9.11 -3.69
CA PHE A 96 -10.92 7.70 -4.05
C PHE A 96 -10.07 7.52 -5.33
N LYS A 97 -10.27 8.39 -6.32
CA LYS A 97 -9.48 8.48 -7.55
C LYS A 97 -8.01 8.78 -7.23
N SER A 98 -7.76 9.80 -6.43
CA SER A 98 -6.41 10.22 -6.04
C SER A 98 -5.64 9.13 -5.29
N VAL A 99 -6.31 8.38 -4.40
CA VAL A 99 -5.71 7.21 -3.72
C VAL A 99 -5.30 6.14 -4.73
N THR A 100 -6.13 5.89 -5.73
CA THR A 100 -5.82 4.89 -6.78
C THR A 100 -4.68 5.37 -7.67
N GLN A 101 -4.72 6.61 -8.12
CA GLN A 101 -3.64 7.21 -8.91
C GLN A 101 -2.31 7.18 -8.15
N THR A 102 -2.32 7.45 -6.85
CA THR A 102 -1.13 7.31 -6.00
C THR A 102 -0.57 5.89 -6.03
N LYS A 103 -1.41 4.86 -5.93
CA LYS A 103 -0.97 3.46 -6.03
C LYS A 103 -0.37 3.15 -7.41
N VAL A 104 -0.98 3.67 -8.47
CA VAL A 104 -0.48 3.53 -9.85
C VAL A 104 0.88 4.22 -10.01
N GLN A 105 1.05 5.44 -9.50
CA GLN A 105 2.32 6.15 -9.55
C GLN A 105 3.43 5.42 -8.77
N LEU A 106 3.11 4.92 -7.57
CA LEU A 106 4.06 4.12 -6.80
C LEU A 106 4.40 2.81 -7.50
N ALA A 107 3.45 2.18 -8.21
CA ALA A 107 3.70 1.00 -9.02
C ALA A 107 4.59 1.28 -10.24
N ARG A 108 4.49 2.47 -10.86
CA ARG A 108 5.42 2.92 -11.92
C ARG A 108 6.85 3.02 -11.43
N LEU A 109 7.02 3.56 -10.22
CA LEU A 109 8.34 3.70 -9.60
C LEU A 109 8.91 2.35 -9.14
N ASN A 110 8.04 1.47 -8.65
CA ASN A 110 8.42 0.17 -8.14
C ASN A 110 7.25 -0.83 -8.23
N PRO A 111 7.18 -1.68 -9.27
CA PRO A 111 6.14 -2.70 -9.40
C PRO A 111 6.07 -3.68 -8.21
N ASP A 112 7.20 -3.99 -7.59
CA ASP A 112 7.28 -4.89 -6.43
C ASP A 112 6.58 -4.27 -5.19
N TRP A 113 6.50 -2.93 -5.12
CA TRP A 113 5.78 -2.21 -4.07
C TRP A 113 4.27 -2.54 -4.10
N LEU A 114 3.65 -2.50 -5.28
CA LEU A 114 2.23 -2.83 -5.44
C LEU A 114 1.97 -4.30 -5.11
N ALA A 115 2.82 -5.21 -5.61
CA ALA A 115 2.73 -6.63 -5.32
C ALA A 115 2.81 -6.91 -3.80
N PHE A 116 3.75 -6.28 -3.10
CA PHE A 116 3.87 -6.38 -1.64
C PHE A 116 2.64 -5.80 -0.92
N SER A 117 2.15 -4.64 -1.35
CA SER A 117 0.96 -4.00 -0.78
C SER A 117 -0.26 -4.93 -0.83
N LEU A 118 -0.51 -5.54 -2.00
CA LEU A 118 -1.62 -6.46 -2.19
C LEU A 118 -1.42 -7.78 -1.42
N LYS A 119 -0.21 -8.33 -1.41
CA LYS A 119 0.12 -9.52 -0.60
C LYS A 119 -0.14 -9.27 0.88
N THR A 120 0.25 -8.11 1.39
CA THR A 120 0.03 -7.72 2.79
C THR A 120 -1.45 -7.66 3.14
N TYR A 121 -2.30 -7.20 2.21
CA TYR A 121 -3.76 -7.15 2.42
C TYR A 121 -4.38 -8.55 2.59
N TYR A 122 -3.85 -9.57 1.88
CA TYR A 122 -4.33 -10.95 1.89
C TYR A 122 -3.51 -11.87 2.81
N GLU A 123 -2.51 -11.36 3.53
CA GLU A 123 -1.65 -12.17 4.40
C GLU A 123 -2.44 -12.74 5.59
N GLN A 124 -2.18 -14.00 5.93
CA GLN A 124 -2.89 -14.75 6.97
C GLN A 124 -1.94 -15.50 7.93
N ASP A 125 -0.63 -15.26 7.82
CA ASP A 125 0.34 -15.97 8.67
C ASP A 125 0.17 -15.60 10.15
N PRO A 126 -0.06 -16.57 11.05
CA PRO A 126 -0.35 -16.31 12.46
C PRO A 126 0.81 -15.65 13.22
N GLU A 127 2.05 -15.72 12.71
CA GLU A 127 3.21 -15.06 13.33
C GLU A 127 3.12 -13.54 13.25
N ILE A 128 2.58 -13.02 12.13
CA ILE A 128 2.56 -11.58 11.88
C ILE A 128 1.16 -10.96 11.97
N MET A 129 0.09 -11.75 11.83
CA MET A 129 -1.29 -11.26 11.82
C MET A 129 -1.67 -10.35 13.01
N PRO A 130 -1.32 -10.65 14.27
CA PRO A 130 -1.70 -9.79 15.39
C PRO A 130 -1.13 -8.36 15.26
N GLU A 131 0.15 -8.26 14.89
CA GLU A 131 0.82 -6.97 14.70
C GLU A 131 0.37 -6.27 13.42
N LEU A 132 0.17 -7.03 12.33
CA LEU A 132 -0.34 -6.52 11.07
C LEU A 132 -1.75 -5.92 11.23
N ALA A 133 -2.64 -6.62 11.94
CA ALA A 133 -3.98 -6.14 12.23
C ALA A 133 -3.97 -4.83 13.05
N GLN A 134 -3.06 -4.71 14.03
CA GLN A 134 -2.90 -3.48 14.79
C GLN A 134 -2.44 -2.30 13.90
N ARG A 135 -1.45 -2.53 13.02
CA ARG A 135 -0.94 -1.51 12.10
C ARG A 135 -1.99 -1.11 11.06
N MET A 136 -2.71 -2.09 10.51
CA MET A 136 -3.83 -1.85 9.59
C MET A 136 -4.95 -1.05 10.25
N LYS A 137 -5.24 -1.30 11.55
CA LYS A 137 -6.21 -0.50 12.31
C LYS A 137 -5.78 0.98 12.40
N GLN A 138 -4.49 1.26 12.56
CA GLN A 138 -3.98 2.63 12.58
C GLN A 138 -4.12 3.32 11.21
N VAL A 139 -3.81 2.60 10.12
CA VAL A 139 -4.03 3.10 8.74
C VAL A 139 -5.52 3.41 8.52
N LYS A 140 -6.39 2.48 8.91
CA LYS A 140 -7.84 2.63 8.79
C LYS A 140 -8.40 3.79 9.60
N ALA A 141 -7.88 4.03 10.81
CA ALA A 141 -8.28 5.17 11.63
C ALA A 141 -7.99 6.52 10.95
N LYS A 142 -6.86 6.66 10.27
CA LYS A 142 -6.56 7.85 9.45
C LYS A 142 -7.53 8.00 8.28
N GLN A 143 -7.88 6.90 7.61
CA GLN A 143 -8.85 6.92 6.50
C GLN A 143 -10.23 7.37 6.99
N VAL A 144 -10.69 6.89 8.14
CA VAL A 144 -11.96 7.32 8.74
C VAL A 144 -11.95 8.83 9.02
N GLN A 145 -10.87 9.37 9.62
CA GLN A 145 -10.76 10.82 9.86
C GLN A 145 -10.80 11.67 8.58
N LEU A 146 -10.33 11.13 7.45
CA LEU A 146 -10.46 11.79 6.15
C LEU A 146 -11.90 11.75 5.65
N MET A 147 -12.57 10.60 5.81
CA MET A 147 -13.96 10.40 5.39
C MET A 147 -14.93 11.31 6.16
N ASP A 148 -14.66 11.58 7.44
CA ASP A 148 -15.48 12.48 8.26
C ASP A 148 -15.50 13.93 7.77
N LYS A 149 -14.58 14.32 6.89
CA LYS A 149 -14.49 15.67 6.31
C LYS A 149 -15.20 15.80 4.97
N LEU A 150 -15.58 14.69 4.33
CA LEU A 150 -16.12 14.70 2.99
C LEU A 150 -17.56 15.23 2.97
N ASP A 151 -17.89 15.93 1.89
CA ASP A 151 -19.27 16.33 1.61
C ASP A 151 -20.07 15.13 1.09
N MET A 152 -20.98 14.66 1.93
CA MET A 152 -21.85 13.52 1.62
C MET A 152 -23.21 13.95 1.02
N SER A 153 -23.46 15.24 0.84
CA SER A 153 -24.76 15.77 0.39
C SER A 153 -25.10 15.38 -1.05
N CYS A 154 -24.08 15.09 -1.86
CA CYS A 154 -24.22 14.66 -3.25
C CYS A 154 -24.73 13.21 -3.40
N PHE A 155 -24.65 12.39 -2.35
CA PHE A 155 -25.08 10.98 -2.42
C PHE A 155 -26.61 10.85 -2.30
N ARG A 156 -27.12 9.78 -2.87
CA ARG A 156 -28.53 9.39 -2.69
C ARG A 156 -28.80 9.11 -1.22
N PRO A 157 -29.98 9.51 -0.68
CA PRO A 157 -30.29 9.40 0.75
C PRO A 157 -30.51 7.97 1.24
N ASP A 158 -30.72 7.02 0.32
CA ASP A 158 -30.94 5.60 0.58
C ASP A 158 -29.65 4.75 0.55
N ILE A 159 -28.47 5.38 0.40
CA ILE A 159 -27.19 4.67 0.33
C ILE A 159 -26.66 4.36 1.74
N ASP A 160 -26.37 3.08 1.96
CA ASP A 160 -25.48 2.66 3.05
C ASP A 160 -24.03 2.95 2.63
N PHE A 161 -23.48 4.06 3.11
CA PHE A 161 -22.15 4.51 2.77
C PHE A 161 -21.06 3.51 3.17
N GLN A 162 -21.20 2.82 4.29
CA GLN A 162 -20.21 1.84 4.74
C GLN A 162 -20.18 0.64 3.80
N LEU A 163 -21.35 0.18 3.35
CA LEU A 163 -21.47 -0.93 2.41
C LEU A 163 -20.94 -0.53 1.03
N MET A 164 -21.30 0.65 0.53
CA MET A 164 -20.77 1.22 -0.72
C MET A 164 -19.24 1.29 -0.70
N TYR A 165 -18.66 1.89 0.34
CA TYR A 165 -17.21 2.03 0.45
C TYR A 165 -16.51 0.66 0.50
N LYS A 166 -17.11 -0.30 1.19
CA LYS A 166 -16.60 -1.67 1.27
C LYS A 166 -16.64 -2.37 -0.10
N ASP A 167 -17.75 -2.25 -0.82
CA ASP A 167 -17.91 -2.78 -2.18
C ASP A 167 -16.87 -2.19 -3.13
N MET A 168 -16.75 -0.87 -3.20
CA MET A 168 -15.76 -0.18 -4.02
C MET A 168 -14.33 -0.59 -3.67
N THR A 169 -14.03 -0.74 -2.38
CA THR A 169 -12.70 -1.17 -1.91
C THR A 169 -12.40 -2.59 -2.35
N TRP A 170 -13.34 -3.51 -2.23
CA TRP A 170 -13.17 -4.89 -2.69
C TRP A 170 -13.00 -4.99 -4.21
N ALA A 171 -13.80 -4.26 -4.96
CA ALA A 171 -13.67 -4.21 -6.41
C ALA A 171 -12.29 -3.66 -6.83
N ALA A 172 -11.85 -2.54 -6.22
CA ALA A 172 -10.54 -1.97 -6.50
C ALA A 172 -9.37 -2.91 -6.13
N GLN A 173 -9.45 -3.60 -5.00
CA GLN A 173 -8.43 -4.55 -4.58
C GLN A 173 -8.39 -5.79 -5.48
N GLY A 174 -9.55 -6.35 -5.83
CA GLY A 174 -9.67 -7.49 -6.74
C GLY A 174 -9.13 -7.17 -8.13
N TYR A 175 -9.48 -6.01 -8.66
CA TYR A 175 -9.00 -5.51 -9.94
C TYR A 175 -7.44 -5.40 -9.96
N LEU A 176 -6.86 -4.72 -8.99
CA LEU A 176 -5.40 -4.58 -8.90
C LEU A 176 -4.70 -5.93 -8.68
N TRP A 177 -5.29 -6.82 -7.88
CA TRP A 177 -4.77 -8.16 -7.66
C TRP A 177 -4.69 -8.97 -8.96
N GLU A 178 -5.74 -8.93 -9.78
CA GLU A 178 -5.77 -9.62 -11.06
C GLU A 178 -4.64 -9.16 -11.99
N HIS A 179 -4.41 -7.85 -12.10
CA HIS A 179 -3.31 -7.29 -12.89
C HIS A 179 -1.93 -7.72 -12.38
N VAL A 180 -1.72 -7.72 -11.07
CA VAL A 180 -0.46 -8.21 -10.47
C VAL A 180 -0.25 -9.69 -10.74
N GLN A 181 -1.29 -10.52 -10.62
CA GLN A 181 -1.17 -11.97 -10.88
C GLN A 181 -0.86 -12.30 -12.35
N ARG A 182 -1.38 -11.50 -13.27
CA ARG A 182 -1.07 -11.62 -14.71
C ARG A 182 0.30 -11.06 -15.10
N GLY A 183 0.98 -10.37 -14.19
CA GLY A 183 2.23 -9.68 -14.50
C GLY A 183 2.05 -8.49 -15.45
N SER A 184 0.83 -7.99 -15.60
CA SER A 184 0.44 -6.95 -16.56
C SER A 184 0.10 -5.64 -15.85
N VAL A 185 1.00 -5.16 -14.98
CA VAL A 185 0.81 -3.85 -14.34
C VAL A 185 1.18 -2.76 -15.34
N ASP A 186 0.28 -2.50 -16.30
CA ASP A 186 0.35 -1.32 -17.15
C ASP A 186 -0.41 -0.16 -16.51
N PRO A 187 0.29 0.88 -16.03
CA PRO A 187 -0.32 1.97 -15.30
C PRO A 187 -1.34 2.78 -16.10
N GLU A 188 -1.16 2.91 -17.42
CA GLU A 188 -2.08 3.68 -18.28
C GLU A 188 -3.39 2.94 -18.47
N THR A 189 -3.33 1.63 -18.70
CA THR A 189 -4.52 0.76 -18.77
C THR A 189 -5.27 0.77 -17.44
N ILE A 190 -4.55 0.61 -16.30
CA ILE A 190 -5.16 0.62 -14.98
C ILE A 190 -5.86 1.96 -14.71
N GLU A 191 -5.24 3.08 -15.05
CA GLU A 191 -5.84 4.40 -14.84
C GLU A 191 -7.10 4.58 -15.68
N ALA A 192 -7.06 4.19 -16.97
CA ALA A 192 -8.19 4.30 -17.88
C ALA A 192 -9.39 3.44 -17.43
N GLU A 193 -9.16 2.17 -17.12
CA GLU A 193 -10.21 1.25 -16.67
C GLU A 193 -10.76 1.65 -15.29
N PHE A 194 -9.89 2.15 -14.40
CA PHE A 194 -10.33 2.61 -13.10
C PHE A 194 -11.20 3.88 -13.17
N ASN A 195 -10.91 4.79 -14.08
CA ASN A 195 -11.78 5.95 -14.34
C ASN A 195 -13.18 5.50 -14.80
N GLN A 196 -13.29 4.46 -15.65
CA GLN A 196 -14.59 3.90 -16.04
C GLN A 196 -15.36 3.33 -14.84
N LEU A 197 -14.67 2.64 -13.91
CA LEU A 197 -15.28 2.16 -12.67
C LEU A 197 -15.78 3.31 -11.78
N ILE A 198 -15.01 4.38 -11.67
CA ILE A 198 -15.43 5.58 -10.92
C ILE A 198 -16.67 6.20 -11.52
N ASP A 199 -16.73 6.38 -12.85
CA ASP A 199 -17.90 6.92 -13.53
C ASP A 199 -19.12 6.03 -13.36
N PHE A 200 -18.94 4.72 -13.42
CA PHE A 200 -20.00 3.75 -13.13
C PHE A 200 -20.52 3.91 -11.69
N TRP A 201 -19.65 3.95 -10.69
CA TRP A 201 -20.06 4.14 -9.29
C TRP A 201 -20.73 5.50 -9.05
N LYS A 202 -20.24 6.60 -9.67
CA LYS A 202 -20.90 7.90 -9.64
C LYS A 202 -22.34 7.78 -10.14
N SER A 203 -22.57 7.05 -11.26
CA SER A 203 -23.90 6.84 -11.81
C SER A 203 -24.86 6.07 -10.91
N LEU A 204 -24.32 5.19 -10.06
CA LEU A 204 -25.09 4.39 -9.11
C LEU A 204 -25.42 5.13 -7.81
N TYR A 205 -24.46 5.89 -7.29
CA TYR A 205 -24.49 6.36 -5.91
C TYR A 205 -24.80 7.85 -5.76
N LEU A 206 -24.55 8.67 -6.78
CA LEU A 206 -24.91 10.10 -6.73
C LEU A 206 -26.42 10.33 -7.00
N ARG A 207 -26.93 11.43 -6.47
CA ARG A 207 -28.27 11.92 -6.83
C ARG A 207 -28.32 12.18 -8.32
N LYS A 208 -29.41 11.80 -8.96
CA LYS A 208 -29.72 12.26 -10.32
C LYS A 208 -30.29 13.68 -10.21
N GLU A 209 -29.71 14.60 -10.94
CA GLU A 209 -30.28 15.94 -11.13
C GLU A 209 -31.69 15.87 -11.72
#